data_82f28ed6a1dfcb6a87476a571fa0ed79
#
_entry.id   82f28ed6a1dfcb6a87476a571fa0ed79
#
_cell.length_a   1.000
_cell.length_b   1.000
_cell.length_c   1.000
_cell.angle_alpha   90.00
_cell.angle_beta   90.00
_cell.angle_gamma   90.00
#
_symmetry.space_group_name_H-M   'P 1'
#
loop_
_entity.id
_entity.type
_entity.pdbx_description
1 polymer ?
#
loop_
_entity_poly.entity_id
_entity_poly.type
_entity_poly.pdbx_seq_one_letter_code
_entity_poly.pdbx_strand_id
1 'polypeptide(L)'
;MTNLKLLLVAVLLVAVSLTFGSYIHGKFIGFAGGILEVYYGVSDRVKSAVNEHFNQAATIKALREENAELKKSAMLLSTFAGELNKILIDKNSSVYEPKVQLVKALSYANLNDYNKFFVNFENFNPSKVYGLISEGKTAGILVNKDGRPLAILQRDEKSNFSVFIGDAQIPGVAGGENNELVVRYIPQWLDPKVGDEVFTSGKDEIFFAGVPVGKVKEIQNGKLYKSAVVEPYVSSEMPAFLYVVTKEN
;
A
#
# COMPACT_ATOMS: atom_id res chain seq x y z
N MET A 1 -0.19 -14.34 -96.51
CA MET A 1 1.03 -13.90 -95.77
C MET A 1 0.73 -13.00 -94.55
N THR A 2 -0.44 -12.42 -94.45
CA THR A 2 -0.81 -11.53 -93.30
C THR A 2 -1.06 -12.27 -91.98
N ASN A 3 -1.69 -13.46 -92.02
CA ASN A 3 -2.07 -14.20 -90.83
C ASN A 3 -0.85 -14.75 -90.05
N LEU A 4 0.21 -15.13 -90.78
CA LEU A 4 1.45 -15.64 -90.14
C LEU A 4 2.20 -14.55 -89.32
N LYS A 5 2.20 -13.32 -89.87
CA LYS A 5 2.81 -12.15 -89.18
C LYS A 5 2.04 -11.75 -87.95
N LEU A 6 0.70 -11.86 -88.00
CA LEU A 6 -0.18 -11.56 -86.87
C LEU A 6 -0.04 -12.60 -85.75
N LEU A 7 0.15 -13.86 -86.13
CA LEU A 7 0.43 -14.96 -85.17
C LEU A 7 1.78 -14.78 -84.50
N LEU A 8 2.83 -14.39 -85.23
CA LEU A 8 4.17 -14.08 -84.71
C LEU A 8 4.13 -12.91 -83.71
N VAL A 9 3.38 -11.86 -84.02
CA VAL A 9 3.24 -10.68 -83.11
C VAL A 9 2.48 -11.09 -81.85
N ALA A 10 1.44 -11.92 -81.95
CA ALA A 10 0.70 -12.40 -80.79
C ALA A 10 1.55 -13.29 -79.88
N VAL A 11 2.35 -14.20 -80.45
CA VAL A 11 3.29 -15.04 -79.70
C VAL A 11 4.36 -14.18 -79.00
N LEU A 12 4.90 -13.16 -79.68
CA LEU A 12 5.88 -12.24 -79.14
C LEU A 12 5.27 -11.43 -77.96
N LEU A 13 4.05 -10.94 -78.07
CA LEU A 13 3.33 -10.24 -77.00
C LEU A 13 3.08 -11.12 -75.77
N VAL A 14 2.71 -12.39 -75.97
CA VAL A 14 2.54 -13.36 -74.89
C VAL A 14 3.86 -13.66 -74.22
N ALA A 15 4.95 -13.85 -75.01
CA ALA A 15 6.31 -14.08 -74.46
C ALA A 15 6.81 -12.85 -73.62
N VAL A 16 6.59 -11.63 -74.12
CA VAL A 16 6.88 -10.40 -73.37
C VAL A 16 6.03 -10.28 -72.14
N SER A 17 4.74 -10.62 -72.21
CA SER A 17 3.84 -10.60 -71.03
C SER A 17 4.24 -11.58 -69.95
N LEU A 18 4.65 -12.79 -70.31
CA LEU A 18 5.11 -13.80 -69.36
C LEU A 18 6.46 -13.45 -68.72
N THR A 19 7.40 -12.93 -69.48
CA THR A 19 8.71 -12.56 -68.94
C THR A 19 8.71 -11.28 -68.12
N PHE A 20 7.98 -10.26 -68.58
CA PHE A 20 7.85 -8.98 -67.85
C PHE A 20 6.86 -9.09 -66.66
N GLY A 21 5.81 -9.91 -66.77
CA GLY A 21 4.81 -10.10 -65.72
C GLY A 21 5.43 -10.67 -64.43
N SER A 22 6.30 -11.66 -64.51
CA SER A 22 6.97 -12.21 -63.35
C SER A 22 8.00 -11.26 -62.69
N TYR A 23 8.65 -10.47 -63.53
CA TYR A 23 9.64 -9.47 -63.05
C TYR A 23 8.99 -8.27 -62.34
N ILE A 24 7.83 -7.84 -62.82
CA ILE A 24 7.04 -6.74 -62.26
C ILE A 24 6.35 -7.23 -60.96
N HIS A 25 5.80 -8.46 -60.95
CA HIS A 25 5.16 -9.01 -59.76
C HIS A 25 6.13 -9.14 -58.57
N GLY A 26 7.34 -9.63 -58.78
CA GLY A 26 8.32 -9.77 -57.72
C GLY A 26 8.75 -8.47 -57.09
N LYS A 27 8.95 -7.42 -57.89
CA LYS A 27 9.31 -6.11 -57.38
C LYS A 27 8.15 -5.34 -56.75
N PHE A 28 6.91 -5.52 -57.24
CA PHE A 28 5.71 -4.88 -56.67
C PHE A 28 5.34 -5.50 -55.30
N ILE A 29 5.47 -6.82 -55.16
CA ILE A 29 5.22 -7.47 -53.87
C ILE A 29 6.28 -7.06 -52.84
N GLY A 30 7.55 -6.96 -53.22
CA GLY A 30 8.60 -6.48 -52.30
C GLY A 30 8.42 -5.01 -51.89
N PHE A 31 7.98 -4.14 -52.80
CA PHE A 31 7.69 -2.73 -52.50
C PHE A 31 6.45 -2.56 -51.63
N ALA A 32 5.38 -3.32 -51.89
CA ALA A 32 4.16 -3.33 -51.07
C ALA A 32 4.41 -3.92 -49.67
N GLY A 33 5.25 -4.95 -49.58
CA GLY A 33 5.67 -5.51 -48.29
C GLY A 33 6.49 -4.53 -47.46
N GLY A 34 7.43 -3.80 -48.08
CA GLY A 34 8.24 -2.80 -47.38
C GLY A 34 7.40 -1.61 -46.85
N ILE A 35 6.37 -1.16 -47.61
CA ILE A 35 5.46 -0.10 -47.13
C ILE A 35 4.62 -0.59 -45.96
N LEU A 36 4.10 -1.83 -46.00
CA LEU A 36 3.35 -2.42 -44.91
C LEU A 36 4.18 -2.57 -43.65
N GLU A 37 5.42 -3.02 -43.77
CA GLU A 37 6.36 -3.20 -42.65
C GLU A 37 6.70 -1.85 -41.97
N VAL A 38 6.93 -0.81 -42.77
CA VAL A 38 7.12 0.56 -42.27
C VAL A 38 5.84 1.10 -41.59
N TYR A 39 4.68 0.84 -42.16
CA TYR A 39 3.40 1.28 -41.63
C TYR A 39 3.10 0.59 -40.26
N TYR A 40 3.29 -0.73 -40.16
CA TYR A 40 3.12 -1.46 -38.90
C TYR A 40 4.18 -1.03 -37.87
N GLY A 41 5.45 -0.87 -38.26
CA GLY A 41 6.52 -0.44 -37.37
C GLY A 41 6.29 0.98 -36.81
N VAL A 42 5.76 1.91 -37.60
CA VAL A 42 5.39 3.25 -37.15
C VAL A 42 4.14 3.22 -36.28
N SER A 43 3.11 2.43 -36.66
CA SER A 43 1.89 2.28 -35.90
C SER A 43 2.14 1.70 -34.49
N ASP A 44 3.01 0.69 -34.38
CA ASP A 44 3.33 0.08 -33.10
C ASP A 44 4.19 1.00 -32.20
N ARG A 45 5.11 1.77 -32.78
CA ARG A 45 5.86 2.79 -32.05
C ARG A 45 4.98 3.93 -31.55
N VAL A 46 4.01 4.37 -32.34
CA VAL A 46 3.05 5.38 -31.93
C VAL A 46 2.12 4.85 -30.84
N LYS A 47 1.60 3.62 -30.99
CA LYS A 47 0.77 2.99 -29.96
C LYS A 47 1.52 2.79 -28.64
N SER A 48 2.77 2.32 -28.69
CA SER A 48 3.56 2.15 -27.48
C SER A 48 3.91 3.49 -26.81
N ALA A 49 4.28 4.52 -27.56
CA ALA A 49 4.54 5.86 -27.04
C ALA A 49 3.28 6.50 -26.43
N VAL A 50 2.12 6.32 -27.06
CA VAL A 50 0.83 6.80 -26.55
C VAL A 50 0.44 6.05 -25.28
N ASN A 51 0.54 4.72 -25.25
CA ASN A 51 0.25 3.93 -24.05
C ASN A 51 1.22 4.25 -22.90
N GLU A 52 2.49 4.44 -23.18
CA GLU A 52 3.48 4.84 -22.19
C GLU A 52 3.17 6.22 -21.60
N HIS A 53 2.74 7.16 -22.45
CA HIS A 53 2.36 8.50 -22.01
C HIS A 53 1.08 8.50 -21.15
N PHE A 54 0.08 7.69 -21.51
CA PHE A 54 -1.14 7.53 -20.71
C PHE A 54 -0.85 6.80 -19.39
N ASN A 55 0.00 5.78 -19.38
CA ASN A 55 0.41 5.09 -18.17
C ASN A 55 1.22 6.02 -17.24
N GLN A 56 2.11 6.85 -17.79
CA GLN A 56 2.83 7.86 -17.02
C GLN A 56 1.88 8.90 -16.42
N ALA A 57 0.90 9.40 -17.17
CA ALA A 57 -0.11 10.34 -16.68
C ALA A 57 -0.96 9.73 -15.54
N ALA A 58 -1.39 8.48 -15.69
CA ALA A 58 -2.12 7.75 -14.65
C ALA A 58 -1.27 7.54 -13.40
N THR A 59 0.01 7.16 -13.57
CA THR A 59 0.96 6.99 -12.46
C THR A 59 1.24 8.31 -11.75
N ILE A 60 1.42 9.40 -12.49
CA ILE A 60 1.61 10.74 -11.91
C ILE A 60 0.37 11.18 -11.12
N LYS A 61 -0.83 10.89 -11.63
CA LYS A 61 -2.08 11.19 -10.92
C LYS A 61 -2.17 10.38 -9.62
N ALA A 62 -1.95 9.08 -9.68
CA ALA A 62 -1.94 8.19 -8.51
C ALA A 62 -0.91 8.64 -7.46
N LEU A 63 0.32 8.97 -7.88
CA LEU A 63 1.37 9.47 -6.99
C LEU A 63 1.02 10.84 -6.37
N ARG A 64 0.30 11.70 -7.08
CA ARG A 64 -0.17 12.99 -6.53
C ARG A 64 -1.27 12.79 -5.50
N GLU A 65 -2.21 11.91 -5.77
CA GLU A 65 -3.28 11.55 -4.83
C GLU A 65 -2.69 10.93 -3.57
N GLU A 66 -1.77 9.97 -3.71
CA GLU A 66 -1.04 9.35 -2.61
C GLU A 66 -0.23 10.39 -1.80
N ASN A 67 0.48 11.31 -2.48
CA ASN A 67 1.23 12.37 -1.82
C ASN A 67 0.31 13.34 -1.04
N ALA A 68 -0.89 13.62 -1.56
CA ALA A 68 -1.88 14.44 -0.88
C ALA A 68 -2.43 13.73 0.37
N GLU A 69 -2.71 12.43 0.30
CA GLU A 69 -3.12 11.61 1.45
C GLU A 69 -2.04 11.52 2.51
N LEU A 70 -0.79 11.28 2.11
CA LEU A 70 0.35 11.25 3.01
C LEU A 70 0.54 12.59 3.73
N LYS A 71 0.43 13.72 3.02
CA LYS A 71 0.47 15.06 3.62
C LYS A 71 -0.67 15.28 4.60
N LYS A 72 -1.88 14.84 4.28
CA LYS A 72 -3.04 14.92 5.18
C LYS A 72 -2.83 14.10 6.45
N SER A 73 -2.32 12.88 6.31
CA SER A 73 -2.00 12.01 7.45
C SER A 73 -0.91 12.60 8.34
N ALA A 74 0.15 13.15 7.74
CA ALA A 74 1.22 13.84 8.48
C ALA A 74 0.68 15.09 9.22
N MET A 75 -0.21 15.86 8.60
CA MET A 75 -0.85 17.03 9.21
C MET A 75 -1.75 16.63 10.38
N LEU A 76 -2.55 15.57 10.24
CA LEU A 76 -3.36 15.01 11.32
C LEU A 76 -2.49 14.55 12.49
N LEU A 77 -1.40 13.82 12.19
CA LEU A 77 -0.44 13.37 13.20
C LEU A 77 0.17 14.55 13.98
N SER A 78 0.59 15.60 13.26
CA SER A 78 1.15 16.81 13.89
C SER A 78 0.13 17.56 14.73
N THR A 79 -1.14 17.57 14.31
CA THR A 79 -2.24 18.20 15.05
C THR A 79 -2.52 17.45 16.34
N PHE A 80 -2.63 16.12 16.27
CA PHE A 80 -2.80 15.27 17.46
C PHE A 80 -1.61 15.40 18.42
N ALA A 81 -0.38 15.41 17.91
CA ALA A 81 0.80 15.64 18.72
C ALA A 81 0.78 17.00 19.39
N GLY A 82 0.33 18.05 18.68
CA GLY A 82 0.18 19.39 19.20
C GLY A 82 -0.89 19.51 20.30
N GLU A 83 -2.02 18.83 20.15
CA GLU A 83 -3.08 18.79 21.18
C GLU A 83 -2.64 18.01 22.41
N LEU A 84 -1.96 16.88 22.22
CA LEU A 84 -1.39 16.09 23.31
C LEU A 84 -0.36 16.89 24.10
N ASN A 85 0.51 17.64 23.42
CA ASN A 85 1.49 18.52 24.04
C ASN A 85 0.83 19.62 24.87
N LYS A 86 -0.27 20.22 24.42
CA LYS A 86 -1.03 21.20 25.22
C LYS A 86 -1.52 20.59 26.53
N ILE A 87 -2.05 19.37 26.50
CA ILE A 87 -2.51 18.65 27.71
C ILE A 87 -1.34 18.31 28.64
N LEU A 88 -0.18 17.96 28.08
CA LEU A 88 1.02 17.63 28.86
C LEU A 88 1.68 18.87 29.48
N ILE A 89 1.69 20.01 28.78
CA ILE A 89 2.19 21.30 29.30
C ILE A 89 1.35 21.75 30.48
N ASP A 90 0.01 21.61 30.42
CA ASP A 90 -0.90 21.98 31.51
C ASP A 90 -0.68 21.13 32.78
N LYS A 91 -0.07 19.95 32.66
CA LYS A 91 0.27 19.04 33.77
C LYS A 91 1.74 19.11 34.22
N ASN A 92 2.48 20.16 33.87
CA ASN A 92 3.89 20.31 34.22
C ASN A 92 4.82 19.19 33.76
N SER A 93 4.46 18.53 32.65
CA SER A 93 5.24 17.46 32.01
C SER A 93 6.12 18.04 30.89
N SER A 94 7.28 17.46 30.66
CA SER A 94 8.18 17.84 29.57
C SER A 94 7.48 17.75 28.21
N VAL A 95 7.70 18.74 27.35
CA VAL A 95 7.20 18.76 25.97
C VAL A 95 7.67 17.49 25.23
N TYR A 96 6.73 16.64 24.85
CA TYR A 96 7.01 15.42 24.11
C TYR A 96 6.61 15.62 22.64
N GLU A 97 7.59 15.63 21.74
CA GLU A 97 7.34 15.62 20.31
C GLU A 97 7.43 14.17 19.79
N PRO A 98 6.30 13.58 19.37
CA PRO A 98 6.35 12.25 18.78
C PRO A 98 7.09 12.29 17.45
N LYS A 99 8.19 11.56 17.35
CA LYS A 99 8.91 11.39 16.09
C LYS A 99 8.37 10.19 15.34
N VAL A 100 8.10 10.37 14.07
CA VAL A 100 7.64 9.31 13.17
C VAL A 100 8.49 9.32 11.90
N GLN A 101 8.76 8.14 11.35
CA GLN A 101 9.47 7.97 10.09
C GLN A 101 8.59 7.24 9.09
N LEU A 102 8.48 7.78 7.87
CA LEU A 102 7.77 7.14 6.77
C LEU A 102 8.55 5.93 6.28
N VAL A 103 7.87 4.80 6.14
CA VAL A 103 8.41 3.56 5.59
C VAL A 103 7.50 3.03 4.49
N LYS A 104 8.08 2.32 3.53
CA LYS A 104 7.38 1.69 2.43
C LYS A 104 7.24 0.19 2.68
N ALA A 105 6.06 -0.36 2.43
CA ALA A 105 5.85 -1.80 2.38
C ALA A 105 6.58 -2.40 1.17
N LEU A 106 7.26 -3.52 1.35
CA LEU A 106 8.07 -4.17 0.31
C LEU A 106 7.39 -5.43 -0.22
N SER A 107 7.16 -6.41 0.65
CA SER A 107 6.60 -7.71 0.27
C SER A 107 6.00 -8.42 1.48
N TYR A 108 5.00 -9.26 1.26
CA TYR A 108 4.51 -10.16 2.29
C TYR A 108 5.61 -11.09 2.80
N ALA A 109 5.58 -11.40 4.09
CA ALA A 109 6.51 -12.32 4.71
C ALA A 109 6.23 -13.78 4.32
N ASN A 110 4.96 -14.12 4.10
CA ASN A 110 4.47 -15.40 3.60
C ASN A 110 3.28 -15.18 2.67
N LEU A 111 3.12 -16.03 1.66
CA LEU A 111 2.03 -15.93 0.69
C LEU A 111 0.63 -16.20 1.28
N ASN A 112 0.57 -16.89 2.43
CA ASN A 112 -0.70 -17.24 3.09
C ASN A 112 -0.97 -16.40 4.35
N ASP A 113 -0.16 -15.38 4.63
CA ASP A 113 -0.29 -14.54 5.81
C ASP A 113 -0.21 -13.06 5.41
N TYR A 114 -1.37 -12.49 5.16
CA TYR A 114 -1.50 -11.10 4.72
C TYR A 114 -1.34 -10.08 5.86
N ASN A 115 -1.26 -10.53 7.11
CA ASN A 115 -1.05 -9.66 8.27
C ASN A 115 0.43 -9.33 8.50
N LYS A 116 1.36 -9.95 7.75
CA LYS A 116 2.81 -9.78 7.93
C LYS A 116 3.52 -9.44 6.64
N PHE A 117 4.27 -8.34 6.66
CA PHE A 117 5.07 -7.89 5.51
C PHE A 117 6.35 -7.17 5.95
N PHE A 118 7.36 -7.20 5.08
CA PHE A 118 8.60 -6.47 5.31
C PHE A 118 8.46 -5.02 4.87
N VAL A 119 9.17 -4.13 5.57
CA VAL A 119 9.24 -2.70 5.23
C VAL A 119 10.69 -2.24 5.07
N ASN A 120 10.91 -1.11 4.38
CA ASN A 120 12.20 -0.45 4.36
C ASN A 120 12.31 0.50 5.56
N PHE A 121 13.08 0.14 6.54
CA PHE A 121 13.35 1.00 7.69
C PHE A 121 14.85 1.04 7.97
N GLU A 122 15.52 2.13 7.57
CA GLU A 122 16.99 2.25 7.60
C GLU A 122 17.57 2.30 9.02
N ASN A 123 16.86 2.99 9.94
CA ASN A 123 17.30 3.13 11.33
C ASN A 123 16.72 2.06 12.26
N PHE A 124 16.53 0.85 11.74
CA PHE A 124 15.94 -0.26 12.48
C PHE A 124 16.87 -0.78 13.59
N ASN A 125 16.38 -0.77 14.83
CA ASN A 125 17.04 -1.44 15.95
C ASN A 125 16.34 -2.78 16.22
N PRO A 126 17.01 -3.92 16.01
CA PRO A 126 16.42 -5.25 16.18
C PRO A 126 15.92 -5.58 17.60
N SER A 127 16.37 -4.83 18.60
CA SER A 127 16.00 -5.04 20.02
C SER A 127 14.76 -4.25 20.44
N LYS A 128 14.21 -3.40 19.55
CA LYS A 128 13.03 -2.57 19.84
C LYS A 128 11.82 -3.02 19.07
N VAL A 129 10.64 -2.83 19.66
CA VAL A 129 9.35 -2.91 19.01
C VAL A 129 8.86 -1.49 18.74
N TYR A 130 8.32 -1.24 17.55
CA TYR A 130 7.85 0.08 17.17
C TYR A 130 6.37 0.04 16.80
N GLY A 131 5.63 1.10 17.08
CA GLY A 131 4.27 1.27 16.62
C GLY A 131 4.22 1.64 15.14
N LEU A 132 3.23 1.10 14.44
CA LEU A 132 2.92 1.42 13.06
C LEU A 132 1.63 2.24 12.97
N ILE A 133 1.69 3.36 12.27
CA ILE A 133 0.57 4.27 12.07
C ILE A 133 0.26 4.37 10.58
N SER A 134 -1.00 4.28 10.22
CA SER A 134 -1.54 4.55 8.90
C SER A 134 -2.66 5.58 9.02
N GLU A 135 -2.64 6.62 8.22
CA GLU A 135 -3.67 7.68 8.22
C GLU A 135 -3.98 8.27 9.61
N GLY A 136 -2.95 8.40 10.45
CA GLY A 136 -3.11 8.92 11.81
C GLY A 136 -3.71 7.95 12.83
N LYS A 137 -3.86 6.67 12.50
CA LYS A 137 -4.47 5.62 13.33
C LYS A 137 -3.52 4.45 13.45
N THR A 138 -3.68 3.60 14.48
CA THR A 138 -2.84 2.41 14.63
C THR A 138 -3.06 1.42 13.49
N ALA A 139 -1.97 0.86 12.97
CA ALA A 139 -2.00 -0.19 11.95
C ALA A 139 -1.46 -1.54 12.47
N GLY A 140 -0.61 -1.50 13.50
CA GLY A 140 0.04 -2.67 14.06
C GLY A 140 1.38 -2.33 14.70
N ILE A 141 2.30 -3.29 14.73
CA ILE A 141 3.64 -3.11 15.29
C ILE A 141 4.72 -3.55 14.30
N LEU A 142 5.94 -3.05 14.51
CA LEU A 142 7.12 -3.45 13.76
C LEU A 142 8.06 -4.19 14.70
N VAL A 143 8.47 -5.38 14.29
CA VAL A 143 9.34 -6.26 15.08
C VAL A 143 10.52 -6.76 14.25
N ASN A 144 11.49 -7.34 14.94
CA ASN A 144 12.62 -8.00 14.29
C ASN A 144 12.24 -9.41 13.82
N LYS A 145 12.53 -9.71 12.55
CA LYS A 145 12.56 -11.08 12.02
C LYS A 145 13.88 -11.29 11.27
N ASP A 146 14.77 -12.06 11.86
CA ASP A 146 16.06 -12.42 11.27
C ASP A 146 16.89 -11.19 10.84
N GLY A 147 16.92 -10.15 11.69
CA GLY A 147 17.62 -8.89 11.42
C GLY A 147 16.87 -7.92 10.48
N ARG A 148 15.66 -8.27 10.05
CA ARG A 148 14.84 -7.47 9.12
C ARG A 148 13.60 -6.90 9.80
N PRO A 149 13.19 -5.66 9.47
CA PRO A 149 11.99 -5.06 10.00
C PRO A 149 10.73 -5.71 9.41
N LEU A 150 9.96 -6.40 10.26
CA LEU A 150 8.71 -7.06 9.93
C LEU A 150 7.54 -6.29 10.54
N ALA A 151 6.67 -5.77 9.70
CA ALA A 151 5.37 -5.22 10.10
C ALA A 151 4.38 -6.36 10.39
N ILE A 152 3.68 -6.26 11.51
CA ILE A 152 2.62 -7.16 11.95
C ILE A 152 1.37 -6.31 12.19
N LEU A 153 0.32 -6.54 11.39
CA LEU A 153 -0.93 -5.79 11.50
C LEU A 153 -1.67 -6.11 12.81
N GLN A 154 -2.52 -5.19 13.25
CA GLN A 154 -3.12 -5.23 14.59
C GLN A 154 -4.10 -6.39 14.84
N ARG A 155 -4.59 -7.09 13.80
CA ARG A 155 -5.42 -8.30 13.94
C ARG A 155 -4.61 -9.60 14.08
N ASP A 156 -3.29 -9.53 13.99
CA ASP A 156 -2.41 -10.69 14.22
C ASP A 156 -2.19 -10.90 15.72
N GLU A 157 -2.17 -12.16 16.16
CA GLU A 157 -2.00 -12.55 17.58
C GLU A 157 -0.69 -12.05 18.21
N LYS A 158 0.33 -11.78 17.39
CA LYS A 158 1.62 -11.27 17.83
C LYS A 158 1.66 -9.74 17.96
N SER A 159 0.65 -9.04 17.46
CA SER A 159 0.54 -7.59 17.56
C SER A 159 -0.12 -7.21 18.87
N ASN A 160 0.68 -6.89 19.88
CA ASN A 160 0.17 -6.51 21.20
C ASN A 160 0.71 -5.15 21.62
N PHE A 161 -0.16 -4.27 22.11
CA PHE A 161 0.20 -2.94 22.62
C PHE A 161 -0.83 -2.42 23.61
N SER A 162 -0.42 -1.50 24.49
CA SER A 162 -1.26 -0.99 25.57
C SER A 162 -2.20 0.11 25.11
N VAL A 163 -3.43 0.04 25.60
CA VAL A 163 -4.52 0.96 25.22
C VAL A 163 -5.30 1.47 26.42
N PHE A 164 -6.05 2.55 26.18
CA PHE A 164 -7.15 3.02 27.02
C PHE A 164 -8.46 2.97 26.26
N ILE A 165 -9.56 2.68 26.96
CA ILE A 165 -10.91 2.67 26.43
C ILE A 165 -11.72 3.83 27.05
N GLY A 166 -12.35 4.62 26.20
CA GLY A 166 -13.27 5.70 26.57
C GLY A 166 -12.62 6.84 27.37
N ASP A 167 -13.43 7.81 27.74
CA ASP A 167 -13.01 8.98 28.54
C ASP A 167 -12.54 8.60 29.95
N ALA A 168 -13.02 7.47 30.48
CA ALA A 168 -12.59 6.94 31.77
C ALA A 168 -11.19 6.32 31.73
N GLN A 169 -10.52 6.28 30.57
CA GLN A 169 -9.20 5.72 30.36
C GLN A 169 -9.03 4.32 30.93
N ILE A 170 -10.00 3.43 30.66
CA ILE A 170 -10.01 2.05 31.12
C ILE A 170 -8.81 1.32 30.49
N PRO A 171 -7.87 0.79 31.27
CA PRO A 171 -6.65 0.18 30.73
C PRO A 171 -6.92 -1.22 30.17
N GLY A 172 -6.17 -1.57 29.12
CA GLY A 172 -6.17 -2.89 28.53
C GLY A 172 -4.99 -3.09 27.58
N VAL A 173 -4.87 -4.29 27.04
CA VAL A 173 -3.89 -4.66 26.02
C VAL A 173 -4.64 -5.06 24.76
N ALA A 174 -4.46 -4.28 23.69
CA ALA A 174 -4.97 -4.60 22.38
C ALA A 174 -4.10 -5.65 21.70
N GLY A 175 -4.71 -6.60 21.00
CA GLY A 175 -4.01 -7.61 20.23
C GLY A 175 -4.96 -8.43 19.39
N GLY A 176 -4.42 -9.11 18.37
CA GLY A 176 -5.24 -9.97 17.51
C GLY A 176 -5.68 -11.24 18.22
N GLU A 177 -6.89 -11.69 17.93
CA GLU A 177 -7.44 -12.97 18.34
C GLU A 177 -8.50 -13.40 17.32
N ASN A 178 -8.35 -14.59 16.74
CA ASN A 178 -9.25 -15.10 15.69
C ASN A 178 -9.51 -14.10 14.54
N ASN A 179 -8.48 -13.37 14.10
CA ASN A 179 -8.54 -12.34 13.07
C ASN A 179 -9.41 -11.10 13.46
N GLU A 180 -9.74 -10.94 14.73
CA GLU A 180 -10.34 -9.74 15.30
C GLU A 180 -9.33 -8.98 16.14
N LEU A 181 -9.57 -7.70 16.38
CA LEU A 181 -8.81 -6.91 17.35
C LEU A 181 -9.54 -6.97 18.70
N VAL A 182 -8.86 -7.46 19.73
CA VAL A 182 -9.44 -7.64 21.07
C VAL A 182 -8.60 -6.90 22.10
N VAL A 183 -9.25 -6.09 22.93
CA VAL A 183 -8.62 -5.53 24.13
C VAL A 183 -8.86 -6.49 25.30
N ARG A 184 -7.78 -6.99 25.89
CA ARG A 184 -7.78 -7.95 26.98
C ARG A 184 -7.33 -7.32 28.31
N TYR A 185 -7.48 -8.07 29.40
CA TYR A 185 -7.05 -7.67 30.75
C TYR A 185 -7.76 -6.44 31.29
N ILE A 186 -9.01 -6.21 30.89
CA ILE A 186 -9.85 -5.14 31.44
C ILE A 186 -10.27 -5.55 32.85
N PRO A 187 -9.99 -4.75 33.91
CA PRO A 187 -10.41 -5.07 35.27
C PRO A 187 -11.94 -5.26 35.40
N GLN A 188 -12.36 -6.25 36.17
CA GLN A 188 -13.79 -6.61 36.32
C GLN A 188 -14.68 -5.47 36.84
N TRP A 189 -14.12 -4.58 37.65
CA TRP A 189 -14.84 -3.46 38.25
C TRP A 189 -14.95 -2.23 37.35
N LEU A 190 -14.35 -2.27 36.17
CA LEU A 190 -14.46 -1.21 35.17
C LEU A 190 -15.46 -1.64 34.08
N ASP A 191 -16.28 -0.68 33.62
CA ASP A 191 -17.37 -0.93 32.70
C ASP A 191 -17.18 -0.13 31.39
N PRO A 192 -16.36 -0.66 30.44
CA PRO A 192 -16.34 -0.12 29.08
C PRO A 192 -17.72 -0.30 28.43
N LYS A 193 -18.05 0.59 27.52
CA LYS A 193 -19.32 0.53 26.79
C LYS A 193 -19.09 0.26 25.31
N VAL A 194 -20.06 -0.40 24.68
CA VAL A 194 -20.11 -0.50 23.22
C VAL A 194 -20.17 0.90 22.62
N GLY A 195 -19.32 1.18 21.63
CA GLY A 195 -19.16 2.49 21.02
C GLY A 195 -18.04 3.35 21.63
N ASP A 196 -17.48 2.97 22.77
CA ASP A 196 -16.34 3.69 23.36
C ASP A 196 -15.16 3.69 22.40
N GLU A 197 -14.49 4.83 22.28
CA GLU A 197 -13.25 4.99 21.52
C GLU A 197 -12.09 4.30 22.23
N VAL A 198 -11.20 3.68 21.45
CA VAL A 198 -9.99 3.04 21.96
C VAL A 198 -8.77 3.80 21.44
N PHE A 199 -7.85 4.16 22.35
CA PHE A 199 -6.63 4.90 22.05
C PHE A 199 -5.41 4.21 22.65
N THR A 200 -4.23 4.43 22.07
CA THR A 200 -2.98 3.96 22.65
C THR A 200 -2.69 4.66 23.98
N SER A 201 -2.16 3.93 24.96
CA SER A 201 -1.86 4.48 26.28
C SER A 201 -0.47 5.13 26.39
N GLY A 202 0.45 4.78 25.49
CA GLY A 202 1.85 5.20 25.54
C GLY A 202 2.70 4.56 26.63
N LYS A 203 2.14 3.66 27.46
CA LYS A 203 2.82 3.08 28.64
C LYS A 203 3.83 1.98 28.31
N ASP A 204 3.70 1.35 27.14
CA ASP A 204 4.59 0.27 26.67
C ASP A 204 5.74 0.78 25.79
N GLU A 205 5.79 2.08 25.56
CA GLU A 205 6.80 2.71 24.71
C GLU A 205 6.77 2.29 23.23
N ILE A 206 5.74 1.57 22.79
CA ILE A 206 5.53 1.19 21.39
C ILE A 206 4.91 2.35 20.62
N PHE A 207 3.87 2.97 21.21
CA PHE A 207 3.21 4.15 20.68
C PHE A 207 3.35 5.34 21.65
N PHE A 208 3.16 6.54 21.14
CA PHE A 208 2.79 7.66 22.01
C PHE A 208 1.30 7.55 22.40
N ALA A 209 0.90 8.20 23.47
CA ALA A 209 -0.49 8.16 23.95
C ALA A 209 -1.43 8.88 22.97
N GLY A 210 -2.68 8.39 22.87
CA GLY A 210 -3.75 9.05 22.15
C GLY A 210 -3.88 8.73 20.66
N VAL A 211 -3.10 7.77 20.12
CA VAL A 211 -3.31 7.32 18.73
C VAL A 211 -4.61 6.52 18.65
N PRO A 212 -5.59 6.90 17.78
CA PRO A 212 -6.84 6.17 17.64
C PRO A 212 -6.62 4.74 17.15
N VAL A 213 -7.30 3.80 17.79
CA VAL A 213 -7.24 2.35 17.47
C VAL A 213 -8.52 1.91 16.77
N GLY A 214 -9.68 2.21 17.37
CA GLY A 214 -10.97 1.78 16.89
C GLY A 214 -12.07 2.06 17.90
N LYS A 215 -13.22 1.39 17.74
CA LYS A 215 -14.37 1.47 18.65
C LYS A 215 -14.72 0.12 19.22
N VAL A 216 -15.14 0.10 20.48
CA VAL A 216 -15.66 -1.11 21.13
C VAL A 216 -16.92 -1.57 20.40
N LYS A 217 -16.90 -2.79 19.87
CA LYS A 217 -18.00 -3.44 19.18
C LYS A 217 -18.81 -4.36 20.12
N GLU A 218 -18.10 -5.08 20.99
CA GLU A 218 -18.69 -6.08 21.89
C GLU A 218 -17.85 -6.19 23.16
N ILE A 219 -18.50 -6.50 24.28
CA ILE A 219 -17.85 -6.73 25.58
C ILE A 219 -18.07 -8.17 25.99
N GLN A 220 -17.00 -8.85 26.36
CA GLN A 220 -17.03 -10.23 26.79
C GLN A 220 -16.61 -10.34 28.26
N ASN A 221 -17.46 -10.94 29.06
CA ASN A 221 -17.19 -11.15 30.49
C ASN A 221 -16.42 -12.45 30.70
N GLY A 222 -15.19 -12.35 31.16
CA GLY A 222 -14.39 -13.51 31.61
C GLY A 222 -14.48 -13.72 33.13
N LYS A 223 -13.77 -14.73 33.67
CA LYS A 223 -13.77 -15.00 35.11
C LYS A 223 -12.97 -13.99 35.93
N LEU A 224 -11.82 -13.54 35.44
CA LEU A 224 -10.90 -12.62 36.14
C LEU A 224 -10.84 -11.25 35.49
N TYR A 225 -10.96 -11.18 34.18
CA TYR A 225 -10.90 -9.96 33.39
C TYR A 225 -12.03 -9.95 32.38
N LYS A 226 -12.46 -8.76 31.98
CA LYS A 226 -13.28 -8.55 30.80
C LYS A 226 -12.37 -8.42 29.58
N SER A 227 -12.92 -8.67 28.40
CA SER A 227 -12.33 -8.31 27.12
C SER A 227 -13.33 -7.53 26.27
N ALA A 228 -12.83 -6.76 25.32
CA ALA A 228 -13.65 -6.00 24.39
C ALA A 228 -13.18 -6.26 22.98
N VAL A 229 -14.09 -6.70 22.11
CA VAL A 229 -13.86 -6.76 20.67
C VAL A 229 -13.93 -5.36 20.13
N VAL A 230 -12.92 -4.97 19.32
CA VAL A 230 -12.78 -3.62 18.78
C VAL A 230 -12.88 -3.66 17.26
N GLU A 231 -13.70 -2.79 16.69
CA GLU A 231 -13.69 -2.52 15.26
C GLU A 231 -12.59 -1.52 14.96
N PRO A 232 -11.47 -1.94 14.33
CA PRO A 232 -10.34 -1.07 14.10
C PRO A 232 -10.62 -0.06 13.00
N TYR A 233 -10.02 1.13 13.08
CA TYR A 233 -10.15 2.17 12.06
C TYR A 233 -9.34 1.89 10.79
N VAL A 234 -8.27 1.10 10.89
CA VAL A 234 -7.44 0.71 9.75
C VAL A 234 -7.78 -0.71 9.32
N SER A 235 -8.01 -0.91 8.03
CA SER A 235 -8.28 -2.23 7.46
C SER A 235 -7.06 -3.15 7.58
N SER A 236 -7.29 -4.48 7.40
CA SER A 236 -6.23 -5.49 7.45
C SER A 236 -5.46 -5.64 6.13
N GLU A 237 -5.57 -4.68 5.23
CA GLU A 237 -4.83 -4.69 3.97
C GLU A 237 -3.45 -4.06 4.15
N MET A 238 -2.46 -4.56 3.40
CA MET A 238 -1.10 -4.01 3.40
C MET A 238 -1.11 -2.61 2.77
N PRO A 239 -0.91 -1.54 3.54
CA PRO A 239 -0.81 -0.20 2.98
C PRO A 239 0.53 -0.04 2.26
N ALA A 240 0.57 0.76 1.20
CA ALA A 240 1.80 1.05 0.46
C ALA A 240 2.85 1.76 1.33
N PHE A 241 2.40 2.61 2.26
CA PHE A 241 3.23 3.39 3.17
C PHE A 241 2.65 3.40 4.59
N LEU A 242 3.55 3.47 5.57
CA LEU A 242 3.25 3.52 6.99
C LEU A 242 4.20 4.51 7.69
N TYR A 243 3.79 4.98 8.85
CA TYR A 243 4.68 5.72 9.76
C TYR A 243 5.10 4.81 10.91
N VAL A 244 6.40 4.71 11.12
CA VAL A 244 7.01 4.05 12.29
C VAL A 244 7.16 5.07 13.39
N VAL A 245 6.67 4.79 14.59
CA VAL A 245 6.87 5.63 15.78
C VAL A 245 8.29 5.44 16.28
N THR A 246 9.13 6.46 16.10
CA THR A 246 10.51 6.45 16.57
C THR A 246 10.61 7.31 17.82
N LYS A 247 10.92 6.72 18.97
CA LYS A 247 11.26 7.48 20.18
C LYS A 247 12.76 7.75 20.17
N GLU A 248 13.14 9.00 20.41
CA GLU A 248 14.48 9.30 20.92
C GLU A 248 14.47 9.13 22.44
N ASN A 249 15.47 8.43 22.95
CA ASN A 249 15.78 8.40 24.38
C ASN A 249 16.29 9.76 24.83
#